data_98c09b7c77f25a0c6831f6bcb609003a
#
_entry.id   98c09b7c77f25a0c6831f6bcb609003a
#
_cell.length_a   1.000
_cell.length_b   1.000
_cell.length_c   1.000
_cell.angle_alpha   90.00
_cell.angle_beta   90.00
_cell.angle_gamma   90.00
#
_symmetry.space_group_name_H-M   'P 1'
#
loop_
_entity.id
_entity.type
_entity.pdbx_description
1 polymer ?
#
loop_
_entity_poly.entity_id
_entity_poly.type
_entity_poly.pdbx_seq_one_letter_code
_entity_poly.pdbx_strand_id
1 'polypeptide(L)'
;MSHYYDENPEVKSNQKKISYHFDKVHLEFTTDTGVFSKDRVDYGSDLLIKTFLKEHPPGPSKYIADVGCGYGPIGLTIAKVSPHHQLYMLDVNNRALALTGMNKTCLLYTSPSPRD
;
A
#
# COMPACT_ATOMS: atom_id res chain seq x y z
N MET A 1 -3.50 -11.67 -21.10
CA MET A 1 -3.49 -10.22 -21.18
C MET A 1 -3.70 -9.60 -19.82
N SER A 2 -2.85 -8.67 -19.47
CA SER A 2 -2.97 -8.01 -18.19
C SER A 2 -4.11 -6.99 -18.20
N HIS A 3 -4.81 -6.89 -17.10
CA HIS A 3 -5.91 -5.95 -16.94
C HIS A 3 -5.70 -5.05 -15.73
N TYR A 4 -4.44 -4.74 -15.42
CA TYR A 4 -4.12 -3.91 -14.27
C TYR A 4 -4.73 -2.51 -14.36
N TYR A 5 -4.91 -2.02 -15.58
CA TYR A 5 -5.44 -0.67 -15.79
C TYR A 5 -6.94 -0.66 -16.07
N ASP A 6 -7.58 -1.82 -16.04
CA ASP A 6 -9.03 -1.90 -16.18
C ASP A 6 -9.68 -1.44 -14.88
N GLU A 7 -10.79 -0.75 -15.00
CA GLU A 7 -11.54 -0.29 -13.85
C GLU A 7 -12.03 -1.46 -13.01
N ASN A 8 -12.49 -2.52 -13.67
CA ASN A 8 -12.95 -3.73 -13.00
C ASN A 8 -12.28 -4.94 -13.65
N PRO A 9 -11.24 -5.50 -13.01
CA PRO A 9 -10.56 -6.65 -13.59
C PRO A 9 -11.51 -7.82 -13.81
N GLU A 10 -11.38 -8.46 -14.96
CA GLU A 10 -12.23 -9.60 -15.30
C GLU A 10 -11.75 -10.90 -14.67
N VAL A 11 -10.47 -10.97 -14.29
CA VAL A 11 -9.95 -12.19 -13.71
C VAL A 11 -10.60 -12.45 -12.36
N LYS A 12 -10.82 -13.73 -12.06
CA LYS A 12 -11.46 -14.12 -10.82
C LYS A 12 -10.59 -13.72 -9.65
N SER A 13 -11.25 -13.20 -8.63
CA SER A 13 -10.57 -12.82 -7.40
C SER A 13 -10.01 -14.03 -6.69
N ASN A 14 -8.81 -13.91 -6.18
CA ASN A 14 -8.17 -14.93 -5.36
C ASN A 14 -7.17 -14.22 -4.46
N GLN A 15 -7.68 -13.71 -3.36
CA GLN A 15 -6.89 -12.90 -2.44
C GLN A 15 -5.85 -13.74 -1.72
N LYS A 16 -4.72 -13.11 -1.44
CA LYS A 16 -3.69 -13.72 -0.62
C LYS A 16 -2.98 -12.63 0.16
N LYS A 17 -2.20 -13.05 1.14
CA LYS A 17 -1.44 -12.11 1.97
C LYS A 17 0.03 -12.25 1.66
N ILE A 18 0.72 -11.11 1.62
CA ILE A 18 2.16 -11.07 1.43
C ILE A 18 2.77 -10.24 2.55
N SER A 19 4.02 -10.53 2.86
CA SER A 19 4.75 -9.82 3.90
C SER A 19 5.77 -8.88 3.27
N TYR A 20 5.98 -7.76 3.93
CA TYR A 20 6.98 -6.80 3.50
C TYR A 20 7.66 -6.25 4.75
N HIS A 21 8.98 -6.30 4.76
CA HIS A 21 9.76 -5.77 5.87
C HIS A 21 10.46 -4.51 5.41
N PHE A 22 10.23 -3.42 6.13
CA PHE A 22 10.92 -2.18 5.87
C PHE A 22 11.59 -1.76 7.18
N ASP A 23 12.93 -1.77 7.19
CA ASP A 23 13.70 -1.50 8.38
C ASP A 23 13.21 -2.45 9.50
N LYS A 24 12.73 -1.94 10.60
CA LYS A 24 12.24 -2.77 11.70
C LYS A 24 10.73 -2.95 11.67
N VAL A 25 10.09 -2.47 10.63
CA VAL A 25 8.64 -2.52 10.51
C VAL A 25 8.24 -3.70 9.63
N HIS A 26 7.35 -4.53 10.13
CA HIS A 26 6.81 -5.65 9.37
C HIS A 26 5.38 -5.30 8.97
N LEU A 27 5.10 -5.33 7.67
CA LEU A 27 3.78 -5.06 7.16
C LEU A 27 3.25 -6.29 6.43
N GLU A 28 1.96 -6.48 6.51
CA GLU A 28 1.29 -7.55 5.79
C GLU A 28 0.20 -6.93 4.94
N PHE A 29 0.22 -7.24 3.65
CA PHE A 29 -0.74 -6.70 2.70
C PHE A 29 -1.60 -7.81 2.12
N THR A 30 -2.88 -7.54 1.94
CA THR A 30 -3.75 -8.39 1.15
C THR A 30 -3.64 -7.97 -0.30
N THR A 31 -3.40 -8.92 -1.19
CA THR A 31 -3.32 -8.68 -2.63
C THR A 31 -4.32 -9.57 -3.34
N ASP A 32 -4.41 -9.44 -4.66
CA ASP A 32 -5.38 -10.22 -5.43
C ASP A 32 -4.92 -10.34 -6.86
N THR A 33 -5.48 -11.31 -7.56
CA THR A 33 -5.31 -11.41 -9.02
C THR A 33 -5.84 -10.14 -9.66
N GLY A 34 -5.26 -9.77 -10.79
CA GLY A 34 -5.66 -8.55 -11.51
C GLY A 34 -5.09 -7.27 -10.93
N VAL A 35 -4.17 -7.39 -9.97
CA VAL A 35 -3.51 -6.24 -9.37
C VAL A 35 -2.01 -6.42 -9.50
N PHE A 36 -1.33 -5.36 -9.91
CA PHE A 36 0.11 -5.40 -10.18
C PHE A 36 0.91 -5.81 -8.93
N SER A 37 1.90 -6.67 -9.17
CA SER A 37 2.85 -7.09 -8.13
C SER A 37 2.18 -7.81 -6.95
N LYS A 38 1.22 -8.69 -7.27
CA LYS A 38 0.42 -9.37 -6.25
C LYS A 38 1.19 -10.34 -5.38
N ASP A 39 2.38 -10.76 -5.79
CA ASP A 39 3.12 -11.81 -5.09
C ASP A 39 4.14 -11.28 -4.09
N ARG A 40 4.54 -10.04 -4.26
CA ARG A 40 5.47 -9.37 -3.33
C ARG A 40 5.56 -7.90 -3.69
N VAL A 41 6.02 -7.10 -2.72
CA VAL A 41 6.34 -5.71 -3.01
C VAL A 41 7.53 -5.72 -3.97
N ASP A 42 7.37 -5.13 -5.14
CA ASP A 42 8.40 -5.18 -6.17
C ASP A 42 9.60 -4.28 -5.82
N TYR A 43 10.70 -4.54 -6.50
CA TYR A 43 11.95 -3.81 -6.26
C TYR A 43 11.77 -2.30 -6.44
N GLY A 44 11.05 -1.89 -7.48
CA GLY A 44 10.85 -0.47 -7.75
C GLY A 44 10.09 0.23 -6.63
N SER A 45 9.05 -0.42 -6.11
CA SER A 45 8.27 0.13 -5.00
C SER A 45 9.13 0.22 -3.74
N ASP A 46 9.89 -0.82 -3.44
CA ASP A 46 10.78 -0.82 -2.29
C ASP A 46 11.80 0.30 -2.39
N LEU A 47 12.39 0.47 -3.56
CA LEU A 47 13.37 1.53 -3.80
C LEU A 47 12.75 2.92 -3.63
N LEU A 48 11.54 3.09 -4.16
CA LEU A 48 10.85 4.37 -4.06
C LEU A 48 10.52 4.71 -2.62
N ILE A 49 10.06 3.74 -1.85
CA ILE A 49 9.76 3.95 -0.43
C ILE A 49 11.04 4.41 0.31
N LYS A 50 12.13 3.70 0.08
CA LYS A 50 13.40 4.01 0.74
C LYS A 50 13.89 5.39 0.36
N THR A 51 13.79 5.73 -0.93
CA THR A 51 14.25 7.03 -1.41
C THR A 51 13.40 8.15 -0.84
N PHE A 52 12.07 7.98 -0.86
CA PHE A 52 11.18 8.99 -0.33
C PHE A 52 11.47 9.26 1.15
N LEU A 53 11.61 8.23 1.95
CA LEU A 53 11.82 8.40 3.39
C LEU A 53 13.20 8.97 3.70
N LYS A 54 14.18 8.70 2.85
CA LYS A 54 15.49 9.31 3.00
C LYS A 54 15.47 10.79 2.66
N GLU A 55 14.76 11.18 1.58
CA GLU A 55 14.70 12.55 1.14
C GLU A 55 13.76 13.41 1.96
N HIS A 56 12.83 12.78 2.65
CA HIS A 56 11.82 13.48 3.44
C HIS A 56 11.77 12.89 4.84
N PRO A 57 12.81 13.16 5.66
CA PRO A 57 12.83 12.65 7.03
C PRO A 57 11.71 13.27 7.85
N PRO A 58 11.45 12.74 9.04
CA PRO A 58 10.38 13.28 9.89
C PRO A 58 10.46 14.77 10.02
N GLY A 59 9.31 15.43 9.86
CA GLY A 59 9.25 16.89 9.87
C GLY A 59 7.84 17.34 9.61
N PRO A 60 7.67 18.51 8.98
CA PRO A 60 6.34 19.03 8.73
C PRO A 60 5.50 18.08 7.88
N SER A 61 4.20 18.11 8.12
CA SER A 61 3.24 17.32 7.37
C SER A 61 3.24 17.73 5.89
N LYS A 62 3.05 16.76 5.01
CA LYS A 62 2.99 16.99 3.57
C LYS A 62 1.71 16.37 3.03
N TYR A 63 1.30 16.85 1.86
CA TYR A 63 0.25 16.23 1.07
C TYR A 63 0.94 15.32 0.06
N ILE A 64 0.58 14.05 0.06
CA ILE A 64 1.20 13.04 -0.79
C ILE A 64 0.12 12.35 -1.60
N ALA A 65 0.30 12.26 -2.91
CA ALA A 65 -0.60 11.50 -3.76
C ALA A 65 0.15 10.28 -4.27
N ASP A 66 -0.40 9.09 -4.01
CA ASP A 66 0.12 7.84 -4.51
C ASP A 66 -0.72 7.46 -5.72
N VAL A 67 -0.27 7.83 -6.90
CA VAL A 67 -1.00 7.65 -8.16
C VAL A 67 -0.67 6.26 -8.72
N GLY A 68 -1.72 5.49 -9.01
CA GLY A 68 -1.54 4.09 -9.39
C GLY A 68 -1.17 3.27 -8.18
N CYS A 69 -1.86 3.48 -7.07
CA CYS A 69 -1.44 2.95 -5.79
C CYS A 69 -1.48 1.42 -5.66
N GLY A 70 -2.24 0.74 -6.54
CA GLY A 70 -2.37 -0.70 -6.45
C GLY A 70 -3.01 -1.11 -5.12
N TYR A 71 -2.44 -2.11 -4.46
CA TYR A 71 -2.96 -2.54 -3.17
C TYR A 71 -2.41 -1.71 -2.00
N GLY A 72 -1.62 -0.69 -2.31
CA GLY A 72 -1.20 0.31 -1.36
C GLY A 72 0.20 0.18 -0.76
N PRO A 73 1.14 -0.56 -1.38
CA PRO A 73 2.42 -0.81 -0.73
C PRO A 73 3.24 0.44 -0.46
N ILE A 74 3.28 1.38 -1.40
CA ILE A 74 4.10 2.57 -1.25
C ILE A 74 3.48 3.52 -0.22
N GLY A 75 2.26 3.96 -0.49
CA GLY A 75 1.62 4.96 0.36
C GLY A 75 1.38 4.48 1.78
N LEU A 76 0.93 3.23 1.94
CA LEU A 76 0.62 2.72 3.27
C LEU A 76 1.89 2.47 4.09
N THR A 77 2.98 2.07 3.45
CA THR A 77 4.26 1.93 4.16
C THR A 77 4.73 3.31 4.64
N ILE A 78 4.65 4.32 3.77
CA ILE A 78 5.03 5.68 4.15
C ILE A 78 4.15 6.17 5.30
N ALA A 79 2.84 5.93 5.23
CA ALA A 79 1.94 6.34 6.30
C ALA A 79 2.23 5.64 7.61
N LYS A 80 2.64 4.38 7.57
CA LYS A 80 2.97 3.62 8.76
C LYS A 80 4.23 4.15 9.43
N VAL A 81 5.23 4.49 8.61
CA VAL A 81 6.52 4.98 9.10
C VAL A 81 6.44 6.47 9.48
N SER A 82 5.70 7.25 8.74
CA SER A 82 5.57 8.70 8.93
C SER A 82 4.09 9.08 8.94
N PRO A 83 3.39 8.83 10.05
CA PRO A 83 1.92 8.93 10.08
C PRO A 83 1.34 10.33 10.03
N HIS A 84 2.16 11.35 10.04
CA HIS A 84 1.66 12.73 10.08
C HIS A 84 1.36 13.35 8.71
N HIS A 85 1.61 12.62 7.62
CA HIS A 85 1.33 13.14 6.29
C HIS A 85 -0.13 12.91 5.89
N GLN A 86 -0.63 13.77 5.00
CA GLN A 86 -1.94 13.59 4.37
C GLN A 86 -1.73 12.78 3.10
N LEU A 87 -2.32 11.60 3.04
CA LEU A 87 -2.08 10.66 1.96
C LEU A 87 -3.34 10.44 1.12
N TYR A 88 -3.20 10.57 -0.18
CA TYR A 88 -4.26 10.33 -1.14
C TYR A 88 -3.88 9.14 -2.01
N MET A 89 -4.71 8.12 -2.00
CA MET A 89 -4.46 6.87 -2.74
C MET A 89 -5.36 6.83 -3.96
N LEU A 90 -4.77 6.78 -5.15
CA LEU A 90 -5.49 6.89 -6.41
C LEU A 90 -5.16 5.74 -7.33
N ASP A 91 -6.18 5.12 -7.90
CA ASP A 91 -5.99 4.08 -8.91
C ASP A 91 -7.26 3.97 -9.75
N VAL A 92 -7.10 3.60 -11.03
CA VAL A 92 -8.25 3.37 -11.90
C VAL A 92 -8.86 1.98 -11.66
N ASN A 93 -8.10 1.08 -11.07
CA ASN A 93 -8.50 -0.31 -10.83
C ASN A 93 -9.30 -0.38 -9.52
N ASN A 94 -10.59 -0.66 -9.60
CA ASN A 94 -11.46 -0.69 -8.43
C ASN A 94 -11.09 -1.81 -7.46
N ARG A 95 -10.61 -2.94 -7.96
CA ARG A 95 -10.14 -4.02 -7.09
C ARG A 95 -8.94 -3.57 -6.26
N ALA A 96 -8.01 -2.85 -6.89
CA ALA A 96 -6.86 -2.31 -6.18
C ALA A 96 -7.28 -1.33 -5.09
N LEU A 97 -8.23 -0.44 -5.39
CA LEU A 97 -8.70 0.52 -4.40
C LEU A 97 -9.37 -0.18 -3.21
N ALA A 98 -10.13 -1.25 -3.48
CA ALA A 98 -10.74 -2.01 -2.40
C ALA A 98 -9.67 -2.64 -1.50
N LEU A 99 -8.61 -3.17 -2.11
CA LEU A 99 -7.49 -3.74 -1.35
C LEU A 99 -6.77 -2.67 -0.53
N THR A 100 -6.55 -1.51 -1.13
CA THR A 100 -5.93 -0.39 -0.41
C THR A 100 -6.74 -0.03 0.83
N GLY A 101 -8.07 0.00 0.70
CA GLY A 101 -8.94 0.28 1.84
C GLY A 101 -8.82 -0.76 2.95
N MET A 102 -8.80 -2.04 2.57
CA MET A 102 -8.64 -3.13 3.52
C MET A 102 -7.28 -3.04 4.22
N ASN A 103 -6.23 -2.83 3.46
CA ASN A 103 -4.87 -2.77 3.99
C ASN A 103 -4.69 -1.54 4.89
N LYS A 104 -5.28 -0.42 4.50
CA LYS A 104 -5.25 0.78 5.32
C LYS A 104 -5.83 0.51 6.69
N THR A 105 -7.01 -0.12 6.74
CA THR A 105 -7.65 -0.43 8.01
C THR A 105 -6.77 -1.33 8.86
N CYS A 106 -6.22 -2.40 8.26
CA CYS A 106 -5.42 -3.35 9.00
C CYS A 106 -4.10 -2.76 9.50
N LEU A 107 -3.46 -1.92 8.69
CA LEU A 107 -2.13 -1.43 9.01
C LEU A 107 -2.13 -0.17 9.87
N LEU A 108 -3.13 0.71 9.69
CA LEU A 108 -3.11 2.02 10.30
C LEU A 108 -4.11 2.19 11.43
N TYR A 109 -5.21 1.44 11.40
CA TYR A 109 -6.29 1.65 12.37
C TYR A 109 -6.55 0.47 13.28
N THR A 110 -5.91 -0.68 13.02
CA THR A 110 -6.10 -1.81 13.92
C THR A 110 -5.38 -1.52 15.23
N SER A 111 -6.13 -1.56 16.31
CA SER A 111 -5.54 -1.34 17.61
C SER A 111 -4.65 -2.51 17.99
N PRO A 112 -3.45 -2.26 18.46
CA PRO A 112 -2.57 -3.35 18.86
C PRO A 112 -3.04 -4.05 20.11
N SER A 113 -3.80 -3.38 20.94
CA SER A 113 -4.23 -3.97 22.18
C SER A 113 -5.60 -3.48 22.55
N PRO A 114 -6.47 -4.40 22.80
CA PRO A 114 -7.76 -3.98 23.27
C PRO A 114 -7.68 -3.45 24.68
N ARG A 115 -6.83 -3.65 25.22
CA ARG A 115 -6.68 -3.16 26.36
C ARG A 115 -6.45 -2.06 26.54
N ASP A 116 -6.40 -1.96 25.86
CA ASP A 116 -6.12 -0.97 25.68
C ASP A 116 -6.98 -0.59 25.64
#